data_5de45a8521c5b85678724404e33044b5
#
_entry.id   5de45a8521c5b85678724404e33044b5
#
_cell.length_a   1.000
_cell.length_b   1.000
_cell.length_c   1.000
_cell.angle_alpha   90.00
_cell.angle_beta   90.00
_cell.angle_gamma   90.00
#
_symmetry.space_group_name_H-M   'P 1'
#
loop_
_entity.id
_entity.type
_entity.pdbx_description
1 polymer ?
#
loop_
_entity_poly.entity_id
_entity_poly.type
_entity_poly.pdbx_seq_one_letter_code
_entity_poly.pdbx_strand_id
1 'polypeptide(L)'
;MANEKKVKDIMIPLEDFPHIPYWFTLRQAMAMVREAVGKFAGAFEPRALLVFDEKYQLMGILTLRNMIKGLEPSFLQETSLVAMDPNLTVLLGDLLGPNMRTASARPVNEVMCPIQVTVDAGAPVAKALYLMIQENVGFLPVMQAGKVAGMVRLSDLFNEVAQLVLGDQP
;
A
#
# COMPACT_ATOMS: atom_id res chain seq x y z
N MET A 1 10.41 -27.96 -19.94
CA MET A 1 9.33 -27.28 -19.19
C MET A 1 9.78 -25.91 -18.77
N ALA A 2 9.03 -24.90 -19.14
CA ALA A 2 9.30 -23.57 -18.62
C ALA A 2 9.18 -23.62 -17.10
N ASN A 3 10.19 -23.15 -16.42
CA ASN A 3 10.20 -23.08 -14.96
C ASN A 3 9.20 -22.00 -14.55
N GLU A 4 8.06 -22.43 -14.04
CA GLU A 4 7.01 -21.51 -13.63
C GLU A 4 7.49 -20.63 -12.48
N LYS A 5 7.50 -19.31 -12.70
CA LYS A 5 7.90 -18.37 -11.66
C LYS A 5 6.98 -18.46 -10.46
N LYS A 6 7.57 -18.48 -9.29
CA LYS A 6 6.90 -18.47 -8.00
C LYS A 6 6.78 -17.05 -7.47
N VAL A 7 5.83 -16.84 -6.59
CA VAL A 7 5.63 -15.54 -5.94
C VAL A 7 6.91 -15.05 -5.24
N LYS A 8 7.63 -15.96 -4.60
CA LYS A 8 8.92 -15.64 -3.96
C LYS A 8 9.98 -15.08 -4.88
N ASP A 9 9.89 -15.39 -6.18
CA ASP A 9 10.86 -14.93 -7.18
C ASP A 9 10.66 -13.46 -7.59
N ILE A 10 9.47 -12.91 -7.31
CA ILE A 10 9.12 -11.53 -7.69
C ILE A 10 8.72 -10.65 -6.50
N MET A 11 8.59 -11.21 -5.30
CA MET A 11 8.21 -10.43 -4.13
C MET A 11 9.33 -9.50 -3.69
N ILE A 12 8.94 -8.42 -3.02
CA ILE A 12 9.86 -7.58 -2.25
C ILE A 12 10.01 -8.24 -0.87
N PRO A 13 11.22 -8.61 -0.44
CA PRO A 13 11.42 -9.19 0.88
C PRO A 13 10.94 -8.25 1.98
N LEU A 14 10.47 -8.80 3.10
CA LEU A 14 9.97 -8.00 4.22
C LEU A 14 10.99 -6.97 4.72
N GLU A 15 12.26 -7.34 4.78
CA GLU A 15 13.35 -6.46 5.20
C GLU A 15 13.53 -5.23 4.31
N ASP A 16 13.12 -5.32 3.05
CA ASP A 16 13.19 -4.23 2.08
C ASP A 16 11.88 -3.46 1.95
N PHE A 17 10.82 -3.91 2.62
CA PHE A 17 9.52 -3.25 2.58
C PHE A 17 9.24 -2.53 3.90
N PRO A 18 8.88 -1.23 3.86
CA PRO A 18 8.70 -0.48 5.10
C PRO A 18 7.51 -0.98 5.92
N HIS A 19 7.71 -1.08 7.22
CA HIS A 19 6.71 -1.55 8.16
C HIS A 19 6.80 -0.79 9.48
N ILE A 20 5.67 -0.70 10.19
CA ILE A 20 5.52 0.07 11.42
C ILE A 20 4.64 -0.67 12.43
N PRO A 21 4.80 -0.38 13.75
CA PRO A 21 3.89 -0.86 14.76
C PRO A 21 2.51 -0.20 14.66
N TYR A 22 1.46 -0.91 15.09
CA TYR A 22 0.08 -0.42 15.03
C TYR A 22 -0.20 0.82 15.89
N TRP A 23 0.63 1.06 16.92
CA TRP A 23 0.45 2.21 17.81
C TRP A 23 1.11 3.50 17.30
N PHE A 24 1.84 3.45 16.20
CA PHE A 24 2.36 4.66 15.58
C PHE A 24 1.22 5.53 15.07
N THR A 25 1.44 6.84 15.08
CA THR A 25 0.46 7.79 14.56
C THR A 25 0.51 7.88 13.04
N LEU A 26 -0.58 8.35 12.47
CA LEU A 26 -0.65 8.63 11.04
C LEU A 26 0.44 9.61 10.61
N ARG A 27 0.73 10.62 11.43
CA ARG A 27 1.80 11.58 11.18
C ARG A 27 3.17 10.90 11.08
N GLN A 28 3.47 9.97 11.99
CA GLN A 28 4.72 9.21 11.96
C GLN A 28 4.80 8.33 10.70
N ALA A 29 3.71 7.70 10.32
CA ALA A 29 3.64 6.90 9.10
C ALA A 29 3.91 7.75 7.85
N MET A 30 3.30 8.91 7.76
CA MET A 30 3.51 9.84 6.64
C MET A 30 4.97 10.30 6.55
N ALA A 31 5.59 10.58 7.71
CA ALA A 31 7.00 10.96 7.75
C ALA A 31 7.90 9.82 7.25
N MET A 32 7.61 8.59 7.64
CA MET A 32 8.36 7.41 7.18
C MET A 32 8.26 7.20 5.66
N VAL A 33 7.07 7.34 5.11
CA VAL A 33 6.88 7.21 3.64
C VAL A 33 7.65 8.30 2.91
N ARG A 34 7.57 9.53 3.39
CA ARG A 34 8.26 10.68 2.78
C ARG A 34 9.78 10.52 2.83
N GLU A 35 10.32 10.01 3.92
CA GLU A 35 11.74 9.72 4.06
C GLU A 35 12.18 8.55 3.16
N ALA A 36 11.36 7.50 3.08
CA ALA A 36 11.66 6.34 2.26
C ALA A 36 11.71 6.68 0.76
N VAL A 37 10.83 7.56 0.28
CA VAL A 37 10.86 8.04 -1.11
C VAL A 37 12.23 8.64 -1.46
N GLY A 38 12.85 9.38 -0.54
CA GLY A 38 14.17 9.95 -0.75
C GLY A 38 15.30 8.90 -0.83
N LYS A 39 15.14 7.78 -0.12
CA LYS A 39 16.17 6.72 -0.06
C LYS A 39 16.09 5.73 -1.22
N PHE A 40 14.90 5.52 -1.77
CA PHE A 40 14.64 4.52 -2.81
C PHE A 40 14.43 5.12 -4.19
N ALA A 41 14.88 6.34 -4.42
CA ALA A 41 14.71 7.05 -5.69
C ALA A 41 15.25 6.19 -6.86
N GLY A 42 14.35 5.77 -7.73
CA GLY A 42 14.65 5.06 -8.98
C GLY A 42 14.48 3.56 -8.97
N ALA A 43 14.52 2.88 -7.84
CA ALA A 43 14.41 1.41 -7.78
C ALA A 43 13.04 0.94 -7.25
N PHE A 44 12.50 1.64 -6.27
CA PHE A 44 11.29 1.21 -5.59
C PHE A 44 10.71 2.39 -4.80
N GLU A 45 9.49 2.76 -5.13
CA GLU A 45 8.77 3.79 -4.40
C GLU A 45 7.77 3.12 -3.46
N PRO A 46 7.98 3.21 -2.13
CA PRO A 46 7.03 2.62 -1.19
C PRO A 46 5.73 3.43 -1.19
N ARG A 47 4.63 2.79 -1.57
CA ARG A 47 3.30 3.41 -1.59
C ARG A 47 2.38 2.83 -0.53
N ALA A 48 2.96 2.07 0.38
CA ALA A 48 2.25 1.45 1.48
C ALA A 48 3.22 1.08 2.60
N LEU A 49 2.68 0.91 3.78
CA LEU A 49 3.40 0.40 4.95
C LEU A 49 2.69 -0.86 5.45
N LEU A 50 3.44 -1.86 5.88
CA LEU A 50 2.90 -2.98 6.62
C LEU A 50 2.76 -2.60 8.09
N VAL A 51 1.66 -2.98 8.72
CA VAL A 51 1.38 -2.66 10.11
C VAL A 51 1.40 -3.95 10.94
N PHE A 52 2.20 -3.96 11.99
CA PHE A 52 2.42 -5.12 12.84
C PHE A 52 2.00 -4.86 14.29
N ASP A 53 1.61 -5.93 14.97
CA ASP A 53 1.34 -5.89 16.41
C ASP A 53 2.63 -6.08 17.24
N GLU A 54 2.48 -6.10 18.56
CA GLU A 54 3.61 -6.25 19.49
C GLU A 54 4.26 -7.63 19.44
N LYS A 55 3.60 -8.61 18.85
CA LYS A 55 4.12 -9.95 18.61
C LYS A 55 4.74 -10.11 17.23
N TYR A 56 4.86 -8.99 16.50
CA TYR A 56 5.36 -8.94 15.13
C TYR A 56 4.50 -9.77 14.17
N GLN A 57 3.19 -9.74 14.38
CA GLN A 57 2.21 -10.34 13.47
C GLN A 57 1.58 -9.25 12.60
N LEU A 58 1.37 -9.57 11.35
CA LEU A 58 0.82 -8.64 10.37
C LEU A 58 -0.65 -8.34 10.67
N MET A 59 -0.98 -7.07 10.88
CA MET A 59 -2.33 -6.60 11.15
C MET A 59 -3.03 -6.01 9.94
N GLY A 60 -2.30 -5.24 9.13
CA GLY A 60 -2.91 -4.53 8.02
C GLY A 60 -1.89 -3.88 7.10
N ILE A 61 -2.43 -3.19 6.10
CA ILE A 61 -1.67 -2.41 5.12
C ILE A 61 -2.16 -0.97 5.19
N LEU A 62 -1.24 -0.04 5.26
CA LEU A 62 -1.54 1.39 5.26
C LEU A 62 -1.05 1.99 3.93
N THR A 63 -1.99 2.23 3.01
CA THR A 63 -1.70 2.83 1.71
C THR A 63 -1.71 4.35 1.78
N LEU A 64 -1.15 5.01 0.75
CA LEU A 64 -1.24 6.47 0.64
C LEU A 64 -2.70 6.95 0.67
N ARG A 65 -3.59 6.21 0.03
CA ARG A 65 -5.03 6.50 0.04
C ARG A 65 -5.61 6.46 1.46
N ASN A 66 -5.24 5.44 2.24
CA ASN A 66 -5.68 5.32 3.63
C ASN A 66 -5.18 6.49 4.48
N MET A 67 -3.93 6.92 4.26
CA MET A 67 -3.35 8.05 4.99
C MET A 67 -4.10 9.34 4.73
N ILE A 68 -4.39 9.63 3.45
CA ILE A 68 -5.14 10.83 3.07
C ILE A 68 -6.57 10.78 3.62
N LYS A 69 -7.25 9.66 3.47
CA LYS A 69 -8.61 9.50 4.03
C LYS A 69 -8.62 9.63 5.55
N GLY A 70 -7.58 9.13 6.21
CA GLY A 70 -7.45 9.20 7.67
C GLY A 70 -7.26 10.62 8.21
N LEU A 71 -6.79 11.56 7.39
CA LEU A 71 -6.71 12.97 7.75
C LEU A 71 -8.06 13.67 7.75
N GLU A 72 -9.11 12.99 7.29
CA GLU A 72 -10.49 13.51 7.19
C GLU A 72 -10.56 14.83 6.42
N PRO A 73 -10.02 14.90 5.19
CA PRO A 73 -10.04 16.15 4.44
C PRO A 73 -11.46 16.61 4.15
N SER A 74 -11.67 17.92 4.22
CA SER A 74 -13.01 18.51 4.12
C SER A 74 -13.73 18.19 2.81
N PHE A 75 -13.01 17.95 1.70
CA PHE A 75 -13.64 17.61 0.42
C PHE A 75 -14.32 16.24 0.42
N LEU A 76 -14.02 15.35 1.38
CA LEU A 76 -14.70 14.07 1.53
C LEU A 76 -16.03 14.19 2.28
N GLN A 77 -16.33 15.36 2.86
CA GLN A 77 -17.61 15.61 3.54
C GLN A 77 -18.65 15.99 2.49
N GLU A 78 -19.87 15.45 2.63
CA GLU A 78 -20.97 15.67 1.67
C GLU A 78 -21.38 17.14 1.53
N THR A 79 -21.08 17.97 2.52
CA THR A 79 -21.38 19.39 2.55
C THR A 79 -20.27 20.27 1.98
N SER A 80 -19.25 19.70 1.38
CA SER A 80 -18.14 20.48 0.81
C SER A 80 -18.62 21.31 -0.36
N LEU A 81 -18.39 22.63 -0.30
CA LEU A 81 -18.70 23.56 -1.40
C LEU A 81 -17.97 23.20 -2.70
N VAL A 82 -16.79 22.58 -2.59
CA VAL A 82 -15.98 22.13 -3.73
C VAL A 82 -16.68 21.02 -4.50
N ALA A 83 -17.41 20.14 -3.81
CA ALA A 83 -18.18 19.10 -4.45
C ALA A 83 -19.41 19.65 -5.21
N MET A 84 -19.87 20.84 -4.82
CA MET A 84 -21.06 21.49 -5.40
C MET A 84 -20.74 22.42 -6.57
N ASP A 85 -19.53 23.02 -6.61
CA ASP A 85 -19.12 23.94 -7.67
C ASP A 85 -17.64 23.74 -8.02
N PRO A 86 -17.34 22.99 -9.10
CA PRO A 86 -15.97 22.76 -9.54
C PRO A 86 -15.24 24.02 -10.06
N ASN A 87 -15.94 25.13 -10.25
CA ASN A 87 -15.34 26.39 -10.70
C ASN A 87 -14.85 27.28 -9.53
N LEU A 88 -15.12 26.91 -8.29
CA LEU A 88 -14.64 27.64 -7.14
C LEU A 88 -13.11 27.54 -7.03
N THR A 89 -12.45 28.67 -6.97
CA THR A 89 -11.02 28.72 -6.68
C THR A 89 -10.82 28.50 -5.19
N VAL A 90 -10.31 27.30 -4.83
CA VAL A 90 -10.08 26.90 -3.44
C VAL A 90 -8.61 26.62 -3.24
N LEU A 91 -8.04 27.13 -2.15
CA LEU A 91 -6.66 26.82 -1.75
C LEU A 91 -6.58 25.38 -1.23
N LEU A 92 -5.43 24.74 -1.41
CA LEU A 92 -5.22 23.35 -0.95
C LEU A 92 -5.53 23.20 0.55
N GLY A 93 -5.15 24.18 1.38
CA GLY A 93 -5.43 24.19 2.80
C GLY A 93 -6.94 24.19 3.12
N ASP A 94 -7.74 24.85 2.30
CA ASP A 94 -9.20 24.88 2.49
C ASP A 94 -9.84 23.54 2.12
N LEU A 95 -9.32 22.87 1.08
CA LEU A 95 -9.76 21.52 0.68
C LEU A 95 -9.48 20.49 1.75
N LEU A 96 -8.33 20.60 2.38
CA LEU A 96 -7.88 19.61 3.36
C LEU A 96 -8.46 19.85 4.76
N GLY A 97 -8.85 21.10 5.06
CA GLY A 97 -9.53 21.45 6.31
C GLY A 97 -8.58 21.74 7.47
N PRO A 98 -9.05 22.47 8.49
CA PRO A 98 -8.21 22.90 9.61
C PRO A 98 -7.84 21.77 10.58
N ASN A 99 -8.55 20.65 10.56
CA ASN A 99 -8.40 19.57 11.56
C ASN A 99 -7.39 18.50 11.16
N MET A 100 -6.68 18.66 10.04
CA MET A 100 -5.75 17.65 9.56
C MET A 100 -4.64 17.30 10.55
N ARG A 101 -4.10 18.32 11.24
CA ARG A 101 -3.04 18.10 12.23
C ARG A 101 -3.54 17.27 13.40
N THR A 102 -4.76 17.52 13.85
CA THR A 102 -5.40 16.75 14.92
C THR A 102 -5.68 15.33 14.46
N ALA A 103 -6.23 15.17 13.26
CA ALA A 103 -6.49 13.86 12.68
C ALA A 103 -5.21 13.04 12.48
N SER A 104 -4.07 13.69 12.22
CA SER A 104 -2.78 13.02 12.05
C SER A 104 -2.24 12.37 13.33
N ALA A 105 -2.80 12.69 14.48
CA ALA A 105 -2.43 12.07 15.76
C ALA A 105 -3.12 10.71 15.98
N ARG A 106 -4.02 10.30 15.09
CA ARG A 106 -4.70 9.00 15.18
C ARG A 106 -3.69 7.86 15.00
N PRO A 107 -3.84 6.75 15.76
CA PRO A 107 -3.00 5.57 15.55
C PRO A 107 -3.30 4.92 14.20
N VAL A 108 -2.29 4.36 13.56
CA VAL A 108 -2.43 3.80 12.19
C VAL A 108 -3.40 2.63 12.12
N ASN A 109 -3.60 1.89 13.20
CA ASN A 109 -4.56 0.77 13.21
C ASN A 109 -6.01 1.21 12.99
N GLU A 110 -6.34 2.47 13.23
CA GLU A 110 -7.68 3.01 12.95
C GLU A 110 -7.90 3.35 11.49
N VAL A 111 -6.82 3.52 10.72
CA VAL A 111 -6.86 3.99 9.33
C VAL A 111 -6.42 2.93 8.33
N MET A 112 -5.65 1.96 8.75
CA MET A 112 -5.15 0.88 7.88
C MET A 112 -6.29 0.04 7.30
N CYS A 113 -5.98 -0.63 6.20
CA CYS A 113 -6.83 -1.67 5.64
C CYS A 113 -6.45 -3.01 6.31
N PRO A 114 -7.37 -3.69 6.98
CA PRO A 114 -7.07 -5.02 7.55
C PRO A 114 -6.65 -6.00 6.44
N ILE A 115 -5.84 -6.99 6.80
CA ILE A 115 -5.44 -8.03 5.85
C ILE A 115 -6.65 -8.87 5.48
N GLN A 116 -7.00 -8.89 4.20
CA GLN A 116 -8.12 -9.66 3.65
C GLN A 116 -7.67 -10.90 2.92
N VAL A 117 -6.53 -10.81 2.24
CA VAL A 117 -6.01 -11.87 1.40
C VAL A 117 -4.49 -11.88 1.45
N THR A 118 -3.93 -13.08 1.43
CA THR A 118 -2.49 -13.32 1.36
C THR A 118 -2.23 -14.37 0.29
N VAL A 119 -0.96 -14.52 -0.10
CA VAL A 119 -0.53 -15.55 -1.03
C VAL A 119 0.70 -16.27 -0.47
N ASP A 120 0.82 -17.54 -0.74
CA ASP A 120 1.97 -18.35 -0.32
C ASP A 120 3.19 -18.04 -1.22
N ALA A 121 4.37 -18.00 -0.61
CA ALA A 121 5.63 -17.74 -1.33
C ALA A 121 5.91 -18.78 -2.43
N GLY A 122 5.47 -20.02 -2.23
CA GLY A 122 5.63 -21.11 -3.20
C GLY A 122 4.54 -21.17 -4.27
N ALA A 123 3.52 -20.31 -4.20
CA ALA A 123 2.45 -20.28 -5.18
C ALA A 123 2.95 -19.74 -6.54
N PRO A 124 2.32 -20.14 -7.65
CA PRO A 124 2.65 -19.55 -8.96
C PRO A 124 2.23 -18.09 -9.03
N VAL A 125 2.95 -17.30 -9.82
CA VAL A 125 2.66 -15.88 -10.04
C VAL A 125 1.22 -15.66 -10.52
N ALA A 126 0.71 -16.57 -11.34
CA ALA A 126 -0.67 -16.50 -11.84
C ALA A 126 -1.71 -16.48 -10.71
N LYS A 127 -1.46 -17.20 -9.61
CA LYS A 127 -2.35 -17.18 -8.45
C LYS A 127 -2.39 -15.81 -7.77
N ALA A 128 -1.24 -15.16 -7.63
CA ALA A 128 -1.18 -13.81 -7.07
C ALA A 128 -1.95 -12.81 -7.93
N LEU A 129 -1.79 -12.89 -9.25
CA LEU A 129 -2.51 -12.05 -10.19
C LEU A 129 -4.03 -12.26 -10.06
N TYR A 130 -4.46 -13.52 -10.03
CA TYR A 130 -5.87 -13.85 -9.86
C TYR A 130 -6.45 -13.26 -8.57
N LEU A 131 -5.74 -13.42 -7.45
CA LEU A 131 -6.18 -12.89 -6.15
C LEU A 131 -6.27 -11.36 -6.15
N MET A 132 -5.29 -10.68 -6.73
CA MET A 132 -5.33 -9.21 -6.81
C MET A 132 -6.53 -8.69 -7.61
N ILE A 133 -6.85 -9.36 -8.72
CA ILE A 133 -7.99 -8.97 -9.56
C ILE A 133 -9.31 -9.29 -8.85
N GLN A 134 -9.44 -10.49 -8.28
CA GLN A 134 -10.68 -10.91 -7.60
C GLN A 134 -10.96 -10.06 -6.36
N GLU A 135 -9.95 -9.79 -5.56
CA GLU A 135 -10.10 -9.04 -4.31
C GLU A 135 -9.96 -7.52 -4.50
N ASN A 136 -9.66 -7.08 -5.72
CA ASN A 136 -9.45 -5.67 -6.05
C ASN A 136 -8.44 -4.98 -5.13
N VAL A 137 -7.29 -5.61 -4.94
CA VAL A 137 -6.20 -5.09 -4.11
C VAL A 137 -4.96 -4.85 -4.95
N GLY A 138 -4.17 -3.83 -4.59
CA GLY A 138 -2.92 -3.49 -5.27
C GLY A 138 -1.67 -4.01 -4.56
N PHE A 139 -1.84 -4.59 -3.37
CA PHE A 139 -0.76 -5.13 -2.54
C PHE A 139 -1.20 -6.46 -1.95
N LEU A 140 -0.33 -7.44 -2.00
CA LEU A 140 -0.63 -8.79 -1.54
C LEU A 140 0.49 -9.29 -0.65
N PRO A 141 0.27 -9.45 0.66
CA PRO A 141 1.29 -10.01 1.55
C PRO A 141 1.60 -11.45 1.17
N VAL A 142 2.88 -11.78 1.19
CA VAL A 142 3.40 -13.10 0.86
C VAL A 142 3.74 -13.83 2.16
N MET A 143 3.16 -15.00 2.34
CA MET A 143 3.34 -15.81 3.54
C MET A 143 4.25 -17.00 3.28
N GLN A 144 5.08 -17.32 4.26
CA GLN A 144 5.92 -18.52 4.26
C GLN A 144 6.02 -19.05 5.69
N ALA A 145 5.70 -20.32 5.87
CA ALA A 145 5.73 -20.98 7.19
C ALA A 145 4.96 -20.21 8.27
N GLY A 146 3.79 -19.68 7.93
CA GLY A 146 2.92 -18.94 8.86
C GLY A 146 3.36 -17.53 9.18
N LYS A 147 4.42 -17.03 8.54
CA LYS A 147 4.94 -15.67 8.74
C LYS A 147 4.95 -14.89 7.44
N VAL A 148 4.84 -13.57 7.52
CA VAL A 148 4.98 -12.72 6.35
C VAL A 148 6.44 -12.74 5.88
N ALA A 149 6.64 -13.07 4.60
CA ALA A 149 7.97 -13.14 3.98
C ALA A 149 8.28 -11.91 3.13
N GLY A 150 7.25 -11.26 2.62
CA GLY A 150 7.40 -10.10 1.76
C GLY A 150 6.07 -9.59 1.23
N MET A 151 6.15 -8.83 0.15
CA MET A 151 5.01 -8.16 -0.48
C MET A 151 5.10 -8.27 -1.99
N VAL A 152 3.99 -8.55 -2.65
CA VAL A 152 3.84 -8.43 -4.11
C VAL A 152 2.92 -7.25 -4.41
N ARG A 153 3.35 -6.39 -5.33
CA ARG A 153 2.56 -5.25 -5.80
C ARG A 153 1.95 -5.55 -7.16
N LEU A 154 0.88 -4.86 -7.47
CA LEU A 154 0.27 -4.97 -8.80
C LEU A 154 1.26 -4.62 -9.91
N SER A 155 2.14 -3.64 -9.69
CA SER A 155 3.18 -3.27 -10.65
C SER A 155 4.17 -4.40 -10.92
N ASP A 156 4.49 -5.23 -9.93
CA ASP A 156 5.38 -6.38 -10.09
C ASP A 156 4.72 -7.43 -11.01
N LEU A 157 3.44 -7.69 -10.78
CA LEU A 157 2.66 -8.63 -11.62
C LEU A 157 2.44 -8.08 -13.02
N PHE A 158 2.21 -6.77 -13.15
CA PHE A 158 2.08 -6.12 -14.45
C PHE A 158 3.34 -6.34 -15.29
N ASN A 159 4.53 -6.18 -14.70
CA ASN A 159 5.78 -6.39 -15.42
C ASN A 159 5.89 -7.83 -15.93
N GLU A 160 5.47 -8.82 -15.17
CA GLU A 160 5.48 -10.23 -15.62
C GLU A 160 4.51 -10.44 -16.79
N VAL A 161 3.31 -9.89 -16.69
CA VAL A 161 2.32 -9.98 -17.78
C VAL A 161 2.82 -9.25 -19.05
N ALA A 162 3.41 -8.07 -18.87
CA ALA A 162 3.93 -7.28 -19.98
C ALA A 162 5.03 -8.03 -20.73
N GLN A 163 5.93 -8.71 -20.03
CA GLN A 163 6.95 -9.55 -20.65
C GLN A 163 6.34 -10.66 -21.51
N LEU A 164 5.27 -11.30 -21.02
CA LEU A 164 4.59 -12.35 -21.77
C LEU A 164 3.86 -11.80 -23.01
N VAL A 165 3.23 -10.65 -22.89
CA VAL A 165 2.42 -10.08 -23.97
C VAL A 165 3.29 -9.42 -25.05
N LEU A 166 4.32 -8.69 -24.64
CA LEU A 166 5.17 -7.93 -25.55
C LEU A 166 6.30 -8.77 -26.13
N GLY A 167 6.61 -9.91 -25.52
CA GLY A 167 7.75 -10.75 -25.88
C GLY A 167 9.08 -10.10 -25.53
N ASP A 168 10.15 -10.90 -25.57
CA ASP A 168 11.50 -10.37 -25.52
C ASP A 168 11.80 -9.72 -26.87
N GLN A 169 11.62 -8.43 -26.96
CA GLN A 169 12.14 -7.68 -28.11
C GLN A 169 13.65 -7.67 -28.00
N PRO A 170 14.38 -8.16 -28.99
CA PRO A 170 15.85 -8.09 -28.98
C PRO A 170 16.34 -6.64 -29.03
#